data_40a39198fba798235ce1e3964713d41a
#
_entry.id   40a39198fba798235ce1e3964713d41a
#
_cell.length_a   1.000
_cell.length_b   1.000
_cell.length_c   1.000
_cell.angle_alpha   90.00
_cell.angle_beta   90.00
_cell.angle_gamma   90.00
#
_symmetry.space_group_name_H-M   'P 1'
#
loop_
_entity.id
_entity.type
_entity.pdbx_description
1 polymer ?
#
loop_
_entity_poly.entity_id
_entity_poly.type
_entity_poly.pdbx_seq_one_letter_code
_entity_poly.pdbx_strand_id
1 'polypeptide(L)'
;WSGSGAADKPKDTTAGTLEEVHQPTAVLLPSSGTVAEYVPNAAEVEALAKLIYGEAGIVPSTTEQAAVVWCVLNRVDDPRFPDTVLEVIEAPYQFSGYDPEYPVKEEFALLAADVLTRYRAERDGKENVGRVLPAEYCFFTGDGRRNHFTMKWKSTDCFGWTLESPYTN
;
A
#
# COMPACT_ATOMS: atom_id res chain seq x y z
N TRP A 1 -16.58 21.04 46.51
CA TRP A 1 -16.41 20.95 46.27
C TRP A 1 -15.98 20.46 45.53
N SER A 2 -16.02 20.31 45.28
CA SER A 2 -15.68 19.76 44.63
C SER A 2 -15.19 19.11 44.04
N GLY A 3 -15.12 19.02 43.79
CA GLY A 3 -14.64 18.25 43.22
C GLY A 3 -14.44 17.80 42.49
N SER A 4 -14.64 17.72 42.28
CA SER A 4 -14.45 17.13 41.70
C SER A 4 -13.87 16.76 40.99
N GLY A 5 -13.78 16.94 40.88
CA GLY A 5 -13.29 16.44 40.30
C GLY A 5 -12.73 15.95 39.72
N ALA A 6 -12.79 15.98 39.76
CA ALA A 6 -12.22 15.43 39.32
C ALA A 6 -11.92 14.65 38.81
N ALA A 7 -12.20 14.68 38.85
CA ALA A 7 -11.94 13.89 38.44
C ALA A 7 -11.86 13.36 37.69
N ASP A 8 -12.26 13.54 37.50
CA ASP A 8 -12.22 12.91 36.87
C ASP A 8 -11.76 12.49 36.06
N LYS A 9 -11.68 12.70 36.00
CA LYS A 9 -11.24 12.20 35.34
C LYS A 9 -10.68 11.58 34.79
N PRO A 10 -10.80 11.58 35.05
CA PRO A 10 -10.26 10.88 34.58
C PRO A 10 -10.16 10.36 33.87
N LYS A 11 -10.48 10.34 33.68
CA LYS A 11 -10.39 9.64 33.16
C LYS A 11 -9.93 9.37 32.35
N ASP A 12 -10.09 9.73 32.39
CA ASP A 12 -9.63 9.30 31.70
C ASP A 12 -9.19 8.77 31.11
N THR A 13 -9.20 8.91 31.37
CA THR A 13 -8.68 8.18 30.96
C THR A 13 -8.77 7.53 30.44
N THR A 14 -9.20 7.41 30.21
CA THR A 14 -9.27 6.58 29.75
C THR A 14 -8.99 6.50 28.85
N ALA A 15 -9.09 7.03 28.50
CA ALA A 15 -8.82 6.80 27.78
C ALA A 15 -8.15 6.38 27.24
N GLY A 16 -7.83 6.54 27.09
CA GLY A 16 -7.10 6.05 26.53
C GLY A 16 -7.00 5.05 26.20
N THR A 17 -7.25 4.75 26.18
CA THR A 17 -7.13 3.78 26.03
C THR A 17 -7.50 3.26 25.02
N LEU A 18 -8.06 3.36 24.60
CA LEU A 18 -8.39 2.73 23.79
C LEU A 18 -7.77 2.74 22.75
N GLU A 19 -7.47 3.24 22.45
CA GLU A 19 -6.89 3.15 21.61
C GLU A 19 -6.08 2.44 21.35
N GLU A 20 -5.93 2.07 21.47
CA GLU A 20 -5.12 1.32 21.23
C GLU A 20 -5.43 0.35 20.64
N VAL A 21 -6.08 0.14 20.39
CA VAL A 21 -6.43 -0.83 19.95
C VAL A 21 -6.23 -1.16 18.68
N HIS A 22 -6.30 -1.02 18.19
CA HIS A 22 -6.11 -1.39 17.15
C HIS A 22 -5.11 -1.43 16.54
N GLN A 23 -4.80 -1.28 16.48
CA GLN A 23 -3.84 -1.30 15.97
C GLN A 23 -3.23 -2.15 15.63
N PRO A 24 -3.43 -2.63 15.14
CA PRO A 24 -2.85 -3.55 14.93
C PRO A 24 -1.68 -3.72 14.55
N THR A 25 -1.64 -3.66 14.35
CA THR A 25 -0.75 -3.88 14.08
C THR A 25 0.22 -3.90 14.29
N ALA A 26 0.24 -3.78 14.30
CA ALA A 26 1.15 -3.69 14.44
C ALA A 26 2.04 -4.22 14.53
N VAL A 27 1.99 -4.34 14.54
CA VAL A 27 2.73 -4.68 14.73
C VAL A 27 3.72 -4.92 14.46
N LEU A 28 3.97 -4.90 14.32
CA LEU A 28 4.84 -5.16 14.04
C LEU A 28 6.04 -4.87 14.22
N LEU A 29 6.47 -4.53 14.50
CA LEU A 29 7.56 -4.28 14.54
C LEU A 29 8.35 -4.08 15.28
N PRO A 30 8.78 -3.97 15.47
CA PRO A 30 9.59 -3.87 16.04
C PRO A 30 10.36 -3.41 16.71
N SER A 31 10.32 -3.21 17.03
CA SER A 31 10.97 -3.03 17.65
C SER A 31 11.90 -2.31 18.21
N SER A 32 12.52 -2.05 18.26
CA SER A 32 13.53 -1.39 18.96
C SER A 32 13.08 -0.14 19.68
N GLY A 33 11.89 0.06 19.87
CA GLY A 33 11.37 0.99 20.84
C GLY A 33 11.62 2.47 20.63
N THR A 34 12.74 2.85 20.05
CA THR A 34 13.05 4.27 19.93
C THR A 34 12.64 4.86 18.60
N VAL A 35 12.30 4.02 17.64
CA VAL A 35 11.93 4.47 16.31
C VAL A 35 10.43 4.68 16.26
N ALA A 36 10.01 5.80 15.72
CA ALA A 36 8.59 6.06 15.53
C ALA A 36 8.02 5.00 14.60
N GLU A 37 6.87 4.48 14.97
CA GLU A 37 6.20 3.50 14.15
C GLU A 37 5.71 4.16 12.87
N TYR A 38 5.97 3.52 11.73
CA TYR A 38 5.53 4.03 10.44
C TYR A 38 4.03 3.83 10.29
N VAL A 39 3.35 4.90 9.88
CA VAL A 39 1.93 4.84 9.57
C VAL A 39 1.76 5.26 8.12
N PRO A 40 1.19 4.39 7.27
CA PRO A 40 0.99 4.77 5.87
C PRO A 40 0.14 6.02 5.73
N ASN A 41 0.44 6.81 4.72
CA ASN A 41 -0.26 8.05 4.43
C ASN A 41 -1.69 7.72 3.99
N ALA A 42 -2.69 8.32 4.66
CA ALA A 42 -4.08 7.99 4.40
C ALA A 42 -4.51 8.33 2.97
N ALA A 43 -4.02 9.45 2.42
CA ALA A 43 -4.38 9.83 1.06
C ALA A 43 -3.78 8.86 0.05
N GLU A 44 -2.57 8.38 0.31
CA GLU A 44 -1.94 7.39 -0.57
C GLU A 44 -2.68 6.06 -0.51
N VAL A 45 -3.07 5.63 0.69
CA VAL A 45 -3.83 4.39 0.86
C VAL A 45 -5.14 4.49 0.09
N GLU A 46 -5.83 5.61 0.22
CA GLU A 46 -7.10 5.78 -0.48
C GLU A 46 -6.93 5.73 -1.99
N ALA A 47 -5.95 6.45 -2.52
CA ALA A 47 -5.72 6.47 -3.97
C ALA A 47 -5.31 5.10 -4.49
N LEU A 48 -4.45 4.40 -3.75
CA LEU A 48 -4.03 3.06 -4.15
C LEU A 48 -5.18 2.06 -4.09
N ALA A 49 -6.06 2.17 -3.09
CA ALA A 49 -7.23 1.29 -3.01
C ALA A 49 -8.14 1.49 -4.21
N LYS A 50 -8.34 2.74 -4.62
CA LYS A 50 -9.16 3.04 -5.81
C LYS A 50 -8.48 2.53 -7.07
N LEU A 51 -7.16 2.62 -7.13
CA LEU A 51 -6.42 2.10 -8.27
C LEU A 51 -6.58 0.57 -8.36
N ILE A 52 -6.43 -0.13 -7.24
CA ILE A 52 -6.64 -1.58 -7.22
C ILE A 52 -8.04 -1.91 -7.72
N TYR A 53 -9.03 -1.16 -7.25
CA TYR A 53 -10.42 -1.39 -7.65
C TYR A 53 -10.56 -1.32 -9.17
N GLY A 54 -9.96 -0.31 -9.79
CA GLY A 54 -10.11 -0.12 -11.24
C GLY A 54 -9.24 -1.02 -12.08
N GLU A 55 -8.03 -1.34 -11.60
CA GLU A 55 -7.08 -2.08 -12.43
C GLU A 55 -7.06 -3.57 -12.14
N ALA A 56 -7.43 -3.98 -10.96
CA ALA A 56 -7.32 -5.38 -10.55
C ALA A 56 -8.46 -5.84 -9.65
N GLY A 57 -9.54 -5.07 -9.57
CA GLY A 57 -10.62 -5.38 -8.64
C GLY A 57 -11.33 -6.70 -8.93
N ILE A 58 -11.35 -7.13 -10.17
CA ILE A 58 -11.97 -8.39 -10.55
C ILE A 58 -10.98 -9.54 -10.63
N VAL A 59 -9.69 -9.26 -10.42
CA VAL A 59 -8.67 -10.31 -10.46
C VAL A 59 -8.66 -11.01 -9.10
N PRO A 60 -8.84 -12.33 -9.06
CA PRO A 60 -8.96 -13.03 -7.76
C PRO A 60 -7.61 -13.35 -7.13
N SER A 61 -6.59 -12.56 -7.36
CA SER A 61 -5.24 -12.80 -6.85
C SER A 61 -4.78 -11.60 -6.04
N THR A 62 -4.63 -11.79 -4.73
CA THR A 62 -4.09 -10.74 -3.87
C THR A 62 -2.66 -10.39 -4.28
N THR A 63 -1.88 -11.39 -4.70
CA THR A 63 -0.52 -11.14 -5.15
C THR A 63 -0.51 -10.21 -6.37
N GLU A 64 -1.41 -10.42 -7.32
CA GLU A 64 -1.46 -9.57 -8.50
C GLU A 64 -1.94 -8.17 -8.15
N GLN A 65 -2.90 -8.05 -7.23
CA GLN A 65 -3.35 -6.75 -6.75
C GLN A 65 -2.21 -6.01 -6.04
N ALA A 66 -1.43 -6.72 -5.25
CA ALA A 66 -0.26 -6.13 -4.60
C ALA A 66 0.77 -5.68 -5.65
N ALA A 67 0.91 -6.43 -6.73
CA ALA A 67 1.86 -6.07 -7.79
C ALA A 67 1.49 -4.74 -8.44
N VAL A 68 0.20 -4.43 -8.55
CA VAL A 68 -0.23 -3.12 -9.06
C VAL A 68 0.31 -2.01 -8.16
N VAL A 69 0.22 -2.20 -6.84
CA VAL A 69 0.75 -1.21 -5.89
C VAL A 69 2.28 -1.11 -6.02
N TRP A 70 2.97 -2.26 -6.09
CA TRP A 70 4.41 -2.25 -6.26
C TRP A 70 4.84 -1.57 -7.55
N CYS A 71 4.03 -1.70 -8.60
CA CYS A 71 4.31 -1.02 -9.86
C CYS A 71 4.28 0.50 -9.69
N VAL A 72 3.30 1.03 -8.95
CA VAL A 72 3.25 2.46 -8.64
C VAL A 72 4.51 2.88 -7.88
N LEU A 73 4.90 2.09 -6.88
CA LEU A 73 6.05 2.43 -6.05
C LEU A 73 7.36 2.33 -6.85
N ASN A 74 7.43 1.39 -7.78
CA ASN A 74 8.57 1.31 -8.68
C ASN A 74 8.70 2.59 -9.51
N ARG A 75 7.57 3.14 -9.97
CA ARG A 75 7.61 4.42 -10.69
C ARG A 75 8.05 5.56 -9.80
N VAL A 76 7.61 5.58 -8.54
CA VAL A 76 8.03 6.63 -7.60
C VAL A 76 9.55 6.67 -7.50
N ASP A 77 10.18 5.49 -7.51
CA ASP A 77 11.64 5.40 -7.39
C ASP A 77 12.38 5.57 -8.71
N ASP A 78 11.67 5.66 -9.82
CA ASP A 78 12.27 5.73 -11.16
C ASP A 78 12.28 7.18 -11.63
N PRO A 79 13.45 7.71 -12.03
CA PRO A 79 13.52 9.13 -12.40
C PRO A 79 12.72 9.52 -13.63
N ARG A 80 12.19 8.54 -14.39
CA ARG A 80 11.36 8.84 -15.54
C ARG A 80 9.93 9.24 -15.17
N PHE A 81 9.54 9.05 -13.91
CA PHE A 81 8.18 9.27 -13.45
C PHE A 81 8.17 10.28 -12.30
N PRO A 82 6.99 10.81 -11.95
CA PRO A 82 6.88 11.66 -10.74
C PRO A 82 7.36 10.90 -9.51
N ASP A 83 7.75 11.62 -8.47
CA ASP A 83 8.38 11.00 -7.31
C ASP A 83 7.46 10.89 -6.09
N THR A 84 6.14 11.06 -6.28
CA THR A 84 5.17 10.81 -5.22
C THR A 84 4.10 9.86 -5.73
N VAL A 85 3.51 9.11 -4.81
CA VAL A 85 2.45 8.15 -5.15
C VAL A 85 1.28 8.85 -5.84
N LEU A 86 0.82 9.97 -5.28
CA LEU A 86 -0.35 10.64 -5.83
C LEU A 86 -0.08 11.17 -7.21
N GLU A 87 1.11 11.75 -7.44
CA GLU A 87 1.45 12.27 -8.75
C GLU A 87 1.58 11.15 -9.79
N VAL A 88 2.12 9.99 -9.38
CA VAL A 88 2.22 8.87 -10.30
C VAL A 88 0.82 8.39 -10.72
N ILE A 89 -0.08 8.24 -9.74
CA ILE A 89 -1.42 7.73 -10.03
C ILE A 89 -2.22 8.71 -10.89
N GLU A 90 -2.07 10.01 -10.64
CA GLU A 90 -2.88 11.03 -11.28
C GLU A 90 -2.27 11.54 -12.58
N ALA A 91 -1.08 11.08 -12.95
CA ALA A 91 -0.43 11.53 -14.18
C ALA A 91 -1.31 11.16 -15.37
N PRO A 92 -1.47 12.07 -16.35
CA PRO A 92 -2.33 11.80 -17.50
C PRO A 92 -1.91 10.54 -18.24
N TYR A 93 -2.90 9.73 -18.62
CA TYR A 93 -2.73 8.54 -19.47
C TYR A 93 -1.87 7.44 -18.85
N GLN A 94 -1.62 7.49 -17.53
CA GLN A 94 -0.78 6.47 -16.92
C GLN A 94 -1.58 5.27 -16.40
N PHE A 95 -2.71 5.53 -15.72
CA PHE A 95 -3.54 4.46 -15.18
C PHE A 95 -4.97 4.71 -15.59
N SER A 96 -5.36 4.14 -16.73
CA SER A 96 -6.70 4.37 -17.28
C SER A 96 -7.80 3.81 -16.40
N GLY A 97 -7.47 2.84 -15.54
CA GLY A 97 -8.45 2.26 -14.62
C GLY A 97 -8.65 3.05 -13.34
N TYR A 98 -7.88 4.10 -13.12
CA TYR A 98 -8.04 4.90 -11.90
C TYR A 98 -9.14 5.93 -12.07
N ASP A 99 -10.00 6.03 -11.07
CA ASP A 99 -11.04 7.04 -11.01
C ASP A 99 -11.19 7.47 -9.56
N PRO A 100 -11.03 8.78 -9.25
CA PRO A 100 -11.14 9.23 -7.87
C PRO A 100 -12.52 9.02 -7.26
N GLU A 101 -13.54 8.73 -8.09
CA GLU A 101 -14.89 8.45 -7.60
C GLU A 101 -15.11 7.00 -7.23
N TYR A 102 -14.14 6.11 -7.48
CA TYR A 102 -14.28 4.71 -7.11
C TYR A 102 -14.36 4.55 -5.60
N PRO A 103 -15.03 3.49 -5.13
CA PRO A 103 -15.10 3.23 -3.70
C PRO A 103 -13.76 2.79 -3.14
N VAL A 104 -13.56 3.03 -1.85
CA VAL A 104 -12.40 2.52 -1.13
C VAL A 104 -12.84 1.23 -0.45
N LYS A 105 -12.54 0.09 -1.09
CA LYS A 105 -12.84 -1.20 -0.48
C LYS A 105 -11.86 -1.46 0.65
N GLU A 106 -12.38 -1.97 1.77
CA GLU A 106 -11.54 -2.20 2.94
C GLU A 106 -10.40 -3.14 2.64
N GLU A 107 -10.66 -4.23 1.92
CA GLU A 107 -9.60 -5.19 1.61
C GLU A 107 -8.50 -4.56 0.76
N PHE A 108 -8.86 -3.63 -0.15
CA PHE A 108 -7.86 -2.97 -0.97
C PHE A 108 -7.08 -1.92 -0.19
N ALA A 109 -7.76 -1.25 0.74
CA ALA A 109 -7.07 -0.29 1.61
C ALA A 109 -6.08 -1.00 2.52
N LEU A 110 -6.46 -2.15 3.08
CA LEU A 110 -5.57 -2.94 3.92
C LEU A 110 -4.37 -3.45 3.13
N LEU A 111 -4.60 -3.90 1.90
CA LEU A 111 -3.52 -4.38 1.05
C LEU A 111 -2.57 -3.24 0.69
N ALA A 112 -3.12 -2.08 0.31
CA ALA A 112 -2.29 -0.91 0.00
C ALA A 112 -1.43 -0.50 1.19
N ALA A 113 -2.03 -0.47 2.39
CA ALA A 113 -1.28 -0.12 3.59
C ALA A 113 -0.18 -1.14 3.89
N ASP A 114 -0.48 -2.42 3.66
CA ASP A 114 0.52 -3.47 3.87
C ASP A 114 1.71 -3.31 2.92
N VAL A 115 1.44 -3.06 1.64
CA VAL A 115 2.53 -2.89 0.67
C VAL A 115 3.33 -1.64 0.98
N LEU A 116 2.67 -0.53 1.35
CA LEU A 116 3.37 0.70 1.72
C LEU A 116 4.29 0.46 2.93
N THR A 117 3.85 -0.34 3.89
CA THR A 117 4.66 -0.65 5.06
C THR A 117 5.89 -1.46 4.67
N ARG A 118 5.73 -2.43 3.76
CA ARG A 118 6.86 -3.22 3.27
C ARG A 118 7.81 -2.35 2.46
N TYR A 119 7.29 -1.47 1.64
CA TYR A 119 8.09 -0.53 0.86
C TYR A 119 8.90 0.38 1.77
N ARG A 120 8.28 0.91 2.84
CA ARG A 120 9.01 1.75 3.78
C ARG A 120 10.12 0.98 4.47
N ALA A 121 9.87 -0.27 4.84
CA ALA A 121 10.90 -1.10 5.45
C ALA A 121 12.07 -1.29 4.50
N GLU A 122 11.79 -1.49 3.20
CA GLU A 122 12.84 -1.67 2.21
C GLU A 122 13.68 -0.39 2.07
N ARG A 123 13.02 0.76 2.06
CA ARG A 123 13.74 2.03 1.98
C ARG A 123 14.60 2.27 3.22
N ASP A 124 14.19 1.73 4.35
CA ASP A 124 14.96 1.83 5.59
C ASP A 124 16.08 0.80 5.66
N GLY A 125 16.29 0.04 4.60
CA GLY A 125 17.42 -0.88 4.50
C GLY A 125 17.10 -2.33 4.78
N LYS A 126 15.83 -2.67 5.03
CA LYS A 126 15.47 -4.05 5.28
C LYS A 126 15.43 -4.83 3.98
N GLU A 127 15.89 -6.08 4.03
CA GLU A 127 15.87 -6.98 2.89
C GLU A 127 14.71 -7.96 3.04
N ASN A 128 14.32 -8.54 1.90
CA ASN A 128 13.30 -9.60 1.88
C ASN A 128 12.00 -9.16 2.52
N VAL A 129 11.51 -7.99 2.08
CA VAL A 129 10.30 -7.41 2.68
C VAL A 129 9.01 -8.03 2.13
N GLY A 130 9.12 -9.01 1.22
CA GLY A 130 7.93 -9.62 0.63
C GLY A 130 7.48 -8.93 -0.65
N ARG A 131 8.43 -8.37 -1.39
CA ARG A 131 8.15 -7.75 -2.67
C ARG A 131 7.65 -8.81 -3.66
N VAL A 132 6.54 -8.53 -4.35
CA VAL A 132 6.01 -9.48 -5.32
C VAL A 132 6.29 -9.06 -6.75
N LEU A 133 6.83 -7.86 -6.97
CA LEU A 133 7.19 -7.37 -8.30
C LEU A 133 8.58 -6.75 -8.21
N PRO A 134 9.53 -7.18 -9.05
CA PRO A 134 10.86 -6.58 -9.01
C PRO A 134 10.84 -5.10 -9.37
N ALA A 135 11.86 -4.37 -8.92
CA ALA A 135 11.88 -2.90 -9.01
C ALA A 135 11.88 -2.40 -10.45
N GLU A 136 12.35 -3.21 -11.40
CA GLU A 136 12.43 -2.79 -12.79
C GLU A 136 11.09 -2.79 -13.52
N TYR A 137 10.05 -3.39 -12.94
CA TYR A 137 8.77 -3.54 -13.61
C TYR A 137 7.89 -2.33 -13.31
N CYS A 138 7.79 -1.44 -14.28
CA CYS A 138 7.07 -0.18 -14.14
C CYS A 138 5.82 -0.09 -15.01
N PHE A 139 5.49 -1.13 -15.77
CA PHE A 139 4.37 -1.11 -16.70
C PHE A 139 3.54 -2.36 -16.57
N PHE A 140 2.24 -2.25 -16.88
CA PHE A 140 1.40 -3.43 -17.02
C PHE A 140 0.26 -3.14 -17.97
N THR A 141 -0.30 -4.22 -18.54
CA THR A 141 -1.51 -4.15 -19.34
C THR A 141 -2.46 -5.24 -18.85
N GLY A 142 -3.75 -4.91 -18.80
CA GLY A 142 -4.76 -5.87 -18.44
C GLY A 142 -5.40 -6.48 -19.66
N ASP A 143 -5.76 -7.75 -19.56
CA ASP A 143 -6.48 -8.45 -20.63
C ASP A 143 -7.92 -8.77 -20.21
N GLY A 144 -8.42 -8.13 -19.13
CA GLY A 144 -9.75 -8.38 -18.59
C GLY A 144 -9.79 -9.50 -17.57
N ARG A 145 -8.73 -10.26 -17.43
CA ARG A 145 -8.64 -11.36 -16.48
C ARG A 145 -7.39 -11.31 -15.64
N ARG A 146 -6.31 -10.78 -16.20
CA ARG A 146 -5.02 -10.69 -15.53
C ARG A 146 -4.31 -9.42 -15.95
N ASN A 147 -3.34 -9.02 -15.16
CA ASN A 147 -2.43 -7.94 -15.50
C ASN A 147 -1.07 -8.53 -15.81
N HIS A 148 -0.49 -8.07 -16.90
CA HIS A 148 0.81 -8.53 -17.37
C HIS A 148 1.82 -7.42 -17.18
N PHE A 149 2.80 -7.65 -16.33
CA PHE A 149 3.77 -6.62 -15.94
C PHE A 149 5.02 -6.72 -16.80
N THR A 150 5.53 -5.59 -17.24
CA THR A 150 6.70 -5.53 -18.12
C THR A 150 7.66 -4.45 -17.64
N MET A 151 8.91 -4.57 -18.08
CA MET A 151 9.93 -3.58 -17.76
C MET A 151 9.91 -2.42 -18.74
N LYS A 152 9.37 -2.63 -19.95
CA LYS A 152 9.34 -1.61 -21.00
C LYS A 152 7.92 -1.47 -21.52
N TRP A 153 7.58 -0.27 -21.92
CA TRP A 153 6.27 -0.01 -22.49
C TRP A 153 6.07 -0.83 -23.76
N LYS A 154 4.94 -1.49 -23.85
CA LYS A 154 4.55 -2.32 -25.01
C LYS A 154 5.46 -3.52 -25.24
N SER A 155 6.21 -3.92 -24.24
CA SER A 155 6.98 -5.14 -24.33
C SER A 155 6.06 -6.36 -24.22
N THR A 156 6.47 -7.46 -24.85
CA THR A 156 5.80 -8.75 -24.66
C THR A 156 6.53 -9.63 -23.66
N ASP A 157 7.63 -9.13 -23.08
CA ASP A 157 8.43 -9.87 -22.11
C ASP A 157 7.86 -9.61 -20.72
N CYS A 158 6.91 -10.45 -20.32
CA CYS A 158 6.15 -10.25 -19.10
C CYS A 158 6.81 -10.93 -17.91
N PHE A 159 6.59 -10.35 -16.71
CA PHE A 159 7.08 -10.94 -15.48
C PHE A 159 6.48 -12.32 -15.27
N GLY A 160 7.32 -13.30 -14.93
CA GLY A 160 6.92 -14.69 -14.79
C GLY A 160 6.53 -15.12 -13.39
N TRP A 161 6.29 -14.16 -12.49
CA TRP A 161 5.83 -14.43 -11.12
C TRP A 161 6.80 -15.33 -10.34
N THR A 162 8.08 -14.98 -10.42
CA THR A 162 9.15 -15.79 -9.84
C THR A 162 9.46 -15.47 -8.38
N LEU A 163 8.89 -14.40 -7.84
CA LEU A 163 9.13 -14.04 -6.45
C LEU A 163 8.11 -14.71 -5.54
N GLU A 164 8.57 -15.10 -4.37
CA GLU A 164 7.70 -15.67 -3.37
C GLU A 164 6.74 -14.62 -2.83
N SER A 165 5.46 -14.96 -2.74
CA SER A 165 4.44 -14.02 -2.28
C SER A 165 4.16 -14.20 -0.80
N PRO A 166 4.05 -13.11 -0.03
CA PRO A 166 3.61 -13.19 1.36
C PRO A 166 2.10 -13.37 1.49
N TYR A 167 1.36 -13.36 0.37
CA TYR A 167 -0.09 -13.48 0.38
C TYR A 167 -0.48 -14.90 0.02
N THR A 168 -1.69 -15.30 0.42
CA THR A 168 -2.10 -16.69 0.29
C THR A 168 -2.60 -17.07 -1.11
N ASN A 169 -2.71 -16.09 -1.99
CA ASN A 169 -3.12 -16.43 -3.36
C ASN A 169 -2.55 -15.51 -4.40
#